data_d5598068d9b8702bf8e04c03d049f8d9
#
_entry.id   d5598068d9b8702bf8e04c03d049f8d9
#
_cell.length_a   1.000
_cell.length_b   1.000
_cell.length_c   1.000
_cell.angle_alpha   90.00
_cell.angle_beta   90.00
_cell.angle_gamma   90.00
#
_symmetry.space_group_name_H-M   'P 1'
#
loop_
_entity.id
_entity.type
_entity.pdbx_description
1 polymer ?
#
loop_
_entity_poly.entity_id
_entity_poly.type
_entity_poly.pdbx_seq_one_letter_code
_entity_poly.pdbx_strand_id
1 'polypeptide(L)'
;AGMYGQLTTGAATVILSKTKNSPKAHRIAVQIDTRANKPTVLSDEEADWRPEFPPEEAGKEPASFAHGTQVAIEMTAQYVRGRLSVDEYLKQCAVANPHLRLHFKTTLLKKGNEPGVEESPWLTYARAVKTLPPPTEAIQPHPHGVELGVLMQMLKDSSSRTLKGALEQDFSRVSSRVAQEICEKAGLNPKANPTRVAHQEIEALFKAIQETKLMRPPTDCLAPIGEEQILAGLKKEYPADFYAAVTRAPEVYRGNPFQVEVGVAYAKPGENAELGAEEPVRVMRFANRAPLLYMGGACAMTEAMEGVNWKAYGLQQP
;
A
#
# COMPACT_ATOMS: atom_id res chain seq x y z
N ALA A 1 -0.73 -1.65 13.09
CA ALA A 1 0.12 -0.99 14.09
C ALA A 1 -0.71 -0.58 15.30
N GLY A 2 -1.84 0.15 15.17
CA GLY A 2 -2.67 0.60 16.30
C GLY A 2 -3.14 -0.52 17.22
N MET A 3 -3.57 -1.66 16.68
CA MET A 3 -3.94 -2.83 17.49
C MET A 3 -2.74 -3.39 18.28
N TYR A 4 -1.55 -3.45 17.68
CA TYR A 4 -0.34 -3.90 18.38
C TYR A 4 0.03 -2.94 19.52
N GLY A 5 -0.05 -1.63 19.30
CA GLY A 5 0.13 -0.62 20.35
C GLY A 5 -0.85 -0.83 21.50
N GLN A 6 -2.13 -0.96 21.21
CA GLN A 6 -3.16 -1.21 22.20
C GLN A 6 -2.92 -2.51 22.99
N LEU A 7 -2.48 -3.60 22.36
CA LEU A 7 -2.19 -4.87 23.02
C LEU A 7 -0.94 -4.82 23.91
N THR A 8 0.06 -3.99 23.55
CA THR A 8 1.34 -3.95 24.28
C THR A 8 1.39 -2.89 25.38
N THR A 9 0.67 -1.78 25.23
CA THR A 9 0.69 -0.67 26.19
C THR A 9 -0.67 -0.33 26.78
N GLY A 10 -1.77 -0.82 26.18
CA GLY A 10 -3.13 -0.37 26.50
C GLY A 10 -3.51 0.99 25.97
N ALA A 11 -2.57 1.73 25.33
CA ALA A 11 -2.79 3.08 24.85
C ALA A 11 -3.66 3.10 23.60
N ALA A 12 -4.45 4.17 23.45
CA ALA A 12 -5.20 4.45 22.24
C ALA A 12 -4.30 4.99 21.14
N THR A 13 -4.66 4.73 19.89
CA THR A 13 -4.09 5.46 18.75
C THR A 13 -4.64 6.87 18.74
N VAL A 14 -3.75 7.87 18.70
CA VAL A 14 -4.14 9.29 18.65
C VAL A 14 -3.97 9.82 17.23
N ILE A 15 -5.02 10.40 16.71
CA ILE A 15 -5.05 11.00 15.37
C ILE A 15 -5.30 12.51 15.56
N LEU A 16 -4.40 13.34 15.06
CA LEU A 16 -4.61 14.78 14.95
C LEU A 16 -4.80 15.12 13.48
N SER A 17 -5.95 15.62 13.12
CA SER A 17 -6.30 15.89 11.72
C SER A 17 -6.88 17.29 11.55
N LYS A 18 -6.39 17.99 10.53
CA LYS A 18 -6.92 19.29 10.12
C LYS A 18 -7.21 19.29 8.63
N THR A 19 -8.43 19.61 8.25
CA THR A 19 -8.80 19.80 6.84
C THR A 19 -8.42 21.21 6.37
N LYS A 20 -8.32 21.41 5.05
CA LYS A 20 -7.97 22.70 4.44
C LYS A 20 -8.93 23.83 4.88
N ASN A 21 -10.20 23.51 5.05
CA ASN A 21 -11.25 24.50 5.32
C ASN A 21 -11.58 24.62 6.81
N SER A 22 -10.98 23.82 7.68
CA SER A 22 -11.24 23.87 9.13
C SER A 22 -10.32 24.90 9.80
N PRO A 23 -10.83 25.74 10.70
CA PRO A 23 -10.00 26.67 11.46
C PRO A 23 -9.09 25.96 12.45
N LYS A 24 -9.55 24.85 13.03
CA LYS A 24 -8.80 24.04 13.99
C LYS A 24 -8.63 22.59 13.55
N ALA A 25 -7.71 21.87 14.18
CA ALA A 25 -7.59 20.44 14.09
C ALA A 25 -8.53 19.74 15.07
N HIS A 26 -8.81 18.46 14.82
CA HIS A 26 -9.45 17.54 15.74
C HIS A 26 -8.43 16.50 16.22
N ARG A 27 -8.35 16.34 17.53
CA ARG A 27 -7.57 15.29 18.20
C ARG A 27 -8.49 14.17 18.60
N ILE A 28 -8.37 13.05 17.93
CA ILE A 28 -9.25 11.89 18.08
C ILE A 28 -8.46 10.74 18.70
N ALA A 29 -8.93 10.16 19.80
CA ALA A 29 -8.37 8.95 20.39
C ALA A 29 -9.25 7.75 20.01
N VAL A 30 -8.61 6.71 19.41
CA VAL A 30 -9.31 5.55 18.88
C VAL A 30 -8.71 4.26 19.45
N GLN A 31 -9.57 3.35 19.86
CA GLN A 31 -9.22 1.97 20.16
C GLN A 31 -9.97 1.00 19.24
N ILE A 32 -9.45 -0.21 19.08
CA ILE A 32 -10.08 -1.26 18.28
C ILE A 32 -10.79 -2.22 19.23
N ASP A 33 -12.12 -2.33 19.10
CA ASP A 33 -12.86 -3.43 19.70
C ASP A 33 -12.54 -4.72 18.90
N THR A 34 -11.68 -5.56 19.48
CA THR A 34 -11.23 -6.80 18.84
C THR A 34 -12.32 -7.86 18.71
N ARG A 35 -13.40 -7.77 19.48
CA ARG A 35 -14.54 -8.70 19.39
C ARG A 35 -15.47 -8.31 18.27
N ALA A 36 -15.78 -7.02 18.18
CA ALA A 36 -16.66 -6.48 17.13
C ALA A 36 -15.91 -6.15 15.84
N ASN A 37 -14.57 -6.17 15.85
CA ASN A 37 -13.68 -5.72 14.77
C ASN A 37 -14.06 -4.31 14.26
N LYS A 38 -14.31 -3.40 15.18
CA LYS A 38 -14.73 -2.03 14.90
C LYS A 38 -13.90 -1.02 15.67
N PRO A 39 -13.62 0.15 15.10
CA PRO A 39 -13.00 1.24 15.84
C PRO A 39 -14.02 1.84 16.83
N THR A 40 -13.54 2.15 18.04
CA THR A 40 -14.26 2.89 19.06
C THR A 40 -13.57 4.21 19.29
N VAL A 41 -14.27 5.31 19.08
CA VAL A 41 -13.77 6.66 19.37
C VAL A 41 -13.93 6.90 20.87
N LEU A 42 -12.82 7.14 21.56
CA LEU A 42 -12.82 7.43 23.02
C LEU A 42 -12.99 8.93 23.29
N SER A 43 -12.39 9.77 22.48
CA SER A 43 -12.53 11.22 22.54
C SER A 43 -12.36 11.86 21.17
N ASP A 44 -13.00 13.00 20.95
CA ASP A 44 -12.84 13.90 19.81
C ASP A 44 -12.86 15.34 20.34
N GLU A 45 -11.74 16.03 20.26
CA GLU A 45 -11.53 17.35 20.84
C GLU A 45 -10.88 18.30 19.83
N GLU A 46 -11.26 19.58 19.88
CA GLU A 46 -10.55 20.61 19.11
C GLU A 46 -9.12 20.78 19.64
N ALA A 47 -8.17 20.93 18.73
CA ALA A 47 -6.76 21.10 19.04
C ALA A 47 -6.06 22.06 18.06
N ASP A 48 -4.89 22.54 18.46
CA ASP A 48 -4.02 23.32 17.57
C ASP A 48 -3.27 22.39 16.61
N TRP A 49 -3.14 22.83 15.36
CA TRP A 49 -2.32 22.17 14.35
C TRP A 49 -0.91 22.77 14.37
N ARG A 50 0.07 22.00 14.87
CA ARG A 50 1.48 22.43 15.01
C ARG A 50 2.40 21.28 14.57
N PRO A 51 2.55 21.03 13.26
CA PRO A 51 3.48 20.00 12.77
C PRO A 51 4.94 20.41 13.04
N GLU A 52 5.76 19.43 13.33
CA GLU A 52 7.21 19.63 13.51
C GLU A 52 7.93 19.51 12.15
N PHE A 53 8.92 20.39 11.94
CA PHE A 53 9.75 20.42 10.74
C PHE A 53 11.23 20.57 11.10
N PRO A 54 12.15 20.18 10.18
CA PRO A 54 13.56 20.52 10.32
C PRO A 54 13.73 22.04 10.44
N PRO A 55 14.69 22.52 11.27
CA PRO A 55 14.94 23.95 11.46
C PRO A 55 15.22 24.73 10.17
N GLU A 56 15.82 24.07 9.19
CA GLU A 56 16.14 24.65 7.87
C GLU A 56 14.88 24.95 7.04
N GLU A 57 13.76 24.33 7.37
CA GLU A 57 12.46 24.52 6.73
C GLU A 57 11.49 25.35 7.60
N ALA A 58 11.86 25.60 8.84
CA ALA A 58 11.08 26.47 9.73
C ALA A 58 10.98 27.88 9.13
N GLY A 59 9.77 28.37 8.97
CA GLY A 59 9.51 29.69 8.35
C GLY A 59 9.40 29.69 6.82
N LYS A 60 9.64 28.55 6.15
CA LYS A 60 9.40 28.38 4.71
C LYS A 60 8.12 27.56 4.44
N GLU A 61 7.20 27.56 5.37
CA GLU A 61 6.01 26.72 5.31
C GLU A 61 5.17 27.01 4.05
N PRO A 62 5.10 26.07 3.10
CA PRO A 62 4.12 26.19 2.03
C PRO A 62 2.70 26.12 2.64
N ALA A 63 1.74 26.74 2.00
CA ALA A 63 0.32 26.65 2.37
C ALA A 63 -0.20 25.19 2.49
N SER A 64 0.52 24.22 1.91
CA SER A 64 0.25 22.78 2.05
C SER A 64 0.42 22.24 3.47
N PHE A 65 1.16 22.90 4.35
CA PHE A 65 1.32 22.48 5.74
C PHE A 65 0.29 23.11 6.70
N ALA A 66 -0.59 23.96 6.20
CA ALA A 66 -1.69 24.50 6.99
C ALA A 66 -2.76 23.46 7.36
N HIS A 67 -2.69 22.25 6.79
CA HIS A 67 -3.59 21.13 7.03
C HIS A 67 -2.86 19.80 6.86
N GLY A 68 -3.43 18.71 7.34
CA GLY A 68 -2.84 17.39 7.23
C GLY A 68 -3.32 16.44 8.32
N THR A 69 -2.60 15.32 8.48
CA THR A 69 -2.92 14.30 9.48
C THR A 69 -1.64 13.83 10.16
N GLN A 70 -1.67 13.76 11.49
CA GLN A 70 -0.66 13.14 12.34
C GLN A 70 -1.28 11.93 13.00
N VAL A 71 -0.55 10.80 13.02
CA VAL A 71 -0.95 9.58 13.72
C VAL A 71 0.13 9.23 14.73
N ALA A 72 -0.25 9.11 16.00
CA ALA A 72 0.64 8.71 17.08
C ALA A 72 0.20 7.35 17.66
N ILE A 73 1.14 6.43 17.75
CA ILE A 73 0.93 5.09 18.29
C ILE A 73 2.02 4.82 19.32
N GLU A 74 1.60 4.53 20.56
CA GLU A 74 2.49 4.06 21.60
C GLU A 74 2.55 2.53 21.56
N MET A 75 3.76 1.97 21.56
CA MET A 75 3.96 0.52 21.52
C MET A 75 5.26 0.11 22.19
N THR A 76 5.29 -1.10 22.75
CA THR A 76 6.54 -1.71 23.19
C THR A 76 7.32 -2.20 21.97
N ALA A 77 8.47 -1.59 21.70
CA ALA A 77 9.28 -1.91 20.54
C ALA A 77 10.77 -1.71 20.83
N GLN A 78 11.61 -2.37 20.04
CA GLN A 78 13.05 -2.15 20.03
C GLN A 78 13.46 -1.57 18.68
N TYR A 79 14.17 -0.44 18.71
CA TYR A 79 14.71 0.14 17.49
C TYR A 79 15.96 -0.64 17.03
N VAL A 80 15.89 -1.19 15.82
CA VAL A 80 16.99 -1.95 15.21
C VAL A 80 17.43 -1.25 13.93
N ARG A 81 18.75 -1.09 13.74
CA ARG A 81 19.34 -0.60 12.49
C ARG A 81 19.59 -1.75 11.52
N GLY A 82 19.72 -1.45 10.23
CA GLY A 82 20.02 -2.41 9.18
C GLY A 82 18.88 -2.63 8.20
N ARG A 83 18.90 -3.72 7.48
CA ARG A 83 17.99 -3.99 6.35
C ARG A 83 16.48 -3.98 6.69
N LEU A 84 16.11 -4.32 7.92
CA LEU A 84 14.73 -4.35 8.40
C LEU A 84 14.41 -3.15 9.31
N SER A 85 15.18 -2.08 9.19
CA SER A 85 15.02 -0.87 10.00
C SER A 85 13.98 0.09 9.43
N VAL A 86 13.57 1.02 10.27
CA VAL A 86 12.73 2.15 9.84
C VAL A 86 13.49 3.04 8.85
N ASP A 87 14.80 3.25 9.05
CA ASP A 87 15.64 4.03 8.14
C ASP A 87 15.60 3.46 6.73
N GLU A 88 15.81 2.15 6.60
CA GLU A 88 15.79 1.47 5.31
C GLU A 88 14.40 1.49 4.67
N TYR A 89 13.36 1.31 5.47
CA TYR A 89 11.98 1.41 4.99
C TYR A 89 11.69 2.80 4.41
N LEU A 90 12.11 3.87 5.09
CA LEU A 90 11.89 5.24 4.65
C LEU A 90 12.71 5.59 3.40
N LYS A 91 13.97 5.10 3.31
CA LYS A 91 14.78 5.23 2.10
C LYS A 91 14.09 4.59 0.90
N GLN A 92 13.59 3.38 1.05
CA GLN A 92 12.83 2.70 -0.01
C GLN A 92 11.51 3.40 -0.33
N CYS A 93 10.80 3.96 0.66
CA CYS A 93 9.62 4.80 0.41
C CYS A 93 9.97 6.00 -0.48
N ALA A 94 11.11 6.65 -0.25
CA ALA A 94 11.55 7.80 -1.06
C ALA A 94 11.85 7.41 -2.51
N VAL A 95 12.33 6.18 -2.77
CA VAL A 95 12.56 5.66 -4.12
C VAL A 95 11.25 5.43 -4.86
N ALA A 96 10.30 4.71 -4.23
CA ALA A 96 9.01 4.35 -4.84
C ALA A 96 8.03 5.52 -4.93
N ASN A 97 8.28 6.59 -4.16
CA ASN A 97 7.45 7.79 -4.10
C ASN A 97 8.28 9.06 -4.34
N PRO A 98 8.87 9.25 -5.52
CA PRO A 98 9.81 10.33 -5.80
C PRO A 98 9.18 11.73 -5.70
N HIS A 99 7.87 11.83 -5.67
CA HIS A 99 7.10 13.07 -5.46
C HIS A 99 6.99 13.47 -3.98
N LEU A 100 7.35 12.60 -3.04
CA LEU A 100 7.31 12.90 -1.61
C LEU A 100 8.57 13.68 -1.18
N ARG A 101 8.38 14.57 -0.20
CA ARG A 101 9.44 15.03 0.68
C ARG A 101 9.21 14.35 2.02
N LEU A 102 10.22 13.69 2.54
CA LEU A 102 10.12 12.88 3.74
C LEU A 102 11.17 13.33 4.74
N HIS A 103 10.73 13.63 5.96
CA HIS A 103 11.59 14.00 7.07
C HIS A 103 11.53 12.93 8.14
N PHE A 104 12.68 12.58 8.69
CA PHE A 104 12.79 11.56 9.72
C PHE A 104 13.70 12.02 10.85
N LYS A 105 13.27 11.79 12.07
CA LYS A 105 14.02 12.05 13.30
C LYS A 105 13.74 10.91 14.29
N THR A 106 14.77 10.48 14.99
CA THR A 106 14.63 9.49 16.07
C THR A 106 15.14 10.08 17.39
N THR A 107 14.51 9.66 18.49
CA THR A 107 14.96 9.90 19.85
C THR A 107 15.15 8.55 20.50
N LEU A 108 16.39 8.19 20.80
CA LEU A 108 16.76 6.90 21.36
C LEU A 108 17.32 7.08 22.78
N LEU A 109 17.20 6.05 23.60
CA LEU A 109 17.91 6.03 24.87
C LEU A 109 19.43 6.00 24.61
N LYS A 110 20.19 6.75 25.39
CA LYS A 110 21.65 6.71 25.34
C LYS A 110 22.17 5.30 25.64
N LYS A 111 23.22 4.92 24.95
CA LYS A 111 23.87 3.62 25.17
C LYS A 111 24.70 3.67 26.45
N GLY A 112 24.69 2.60 27.25
CA GLY A 112 25.42 2.48 28.48
C GLY A 112 24.63 2.91 29.72
N ASN A 113 25.32 3.24 30.80
CA ASN A 113 24.70 3.62 32.08
C ASN A 113 24.39 5.13 32.20
N GLU A 114 24.52 5.89 31.12
CA GLU A 114 24.16 7.31 31.15
C GLU A 114 22.64 7.50 31.05
N PRO A 115 22.03 8.19 32.02
CA PRO A 115 20.61 8.52 31.90
C PRO A 115 20.41 9.58 30.82
N GLY A 116 19.33 9.44 30.04
CA GLY A 116 18.91 10.43 29.05
C GLY A 116 18.65 9.85 27.67
N VAL A 117 18.26 10.74 26.77
CA VAL A 117 17.95 10.43 25.38
C VAL A 117 18.96 11.11 24.45
N GLU A 118 19.16 10.50 23.30
CA GLU A 118 19.94 11.03 22.19
C GLU A 118 18.99 11.26 21.02
N GLU A 119 18.91 12.48 20.54
CA GLU A 119 18.15 12.82 19.35
C GLU A 119 19.05 12.72 18.11
N SER A 120 18.57 12.04 17.07
CA SER A 120 19.27 12.08 15.79
C SER A 120 19.09 13.46 15.13
N PRO A 121 20.02 13.88 14.26
CA PRO A 121 19.74 14.96 13.34
C PRO A 121 18.55 14.59 12.45
N TRP A 122 17.88 15.61 11.90
CA TRP A 122 16.87 15.40 10.89
C TRP A 122 17.49 14.79 9.62
N LEU A 123 16.91 13.69 9.15
CA LEU A 123 17.21 13.13 7.83
C LEU A 123 16.08 13.53 6.86
N THR A 124 16.47 14.15 5.76
CA THR A 124 15.49 14.64 4.76
C THR A 124 15.74 13.97 3.41
N TYR A 125 14.72 13.28 2.92
CA TYR A 125 14.64 12.81 1.54
C TYR A 125 13.88 13.87 0.73
N ALA A 126 14.62 14.63 -0.09
CA ALA A 126 14.02 15.67 -0.92
C ALA A 126 13.19 15.06 -2.06
N ARG A 127 12.28 15.82 -2.64
CA ARG A 127 11.55 15.41 -3.85
C ARG A 127 12.48 15.23 -5.03
N ALA A 128 12.34 14.14 -5.77
CA ALA A 128 13.01 13.97 -7.06
C ALA A 128 12.14 14.53 -8.21
N VAL A 129 10.82 14.45 -8.10
CA VAL A 129 9.87 14.94 -9.10
C VAL A 129 8.78 15.79 -8.46
N LYS A 130 8.21 16.74 -9.24
CA LYS A 130 7.10 17.60 -8.78
C LYS A 130 5.73 17.06 -9.16
N THR A 131 5.68 16.16 -10.16
CA THR A 131 4.44 15.57 -10.66
C THR A 131 3.86 14.61 -9.62
N LEU A 132 2.62 14.84 -9.24
CA LEU A 132 1.88 13.92 -8.38
C LEU A 132 1.44 12.69 -9.16
N PRO A 133 1.27 11.54 -8.50
CA PRO A 133 0.65 10.37 -9.11
C PRO A 133 -0.74 10.74 -9.65
N PRO A 134 -1.16 10.14 -10.79
CA PRO A 134 -2.53 10.31 -11.25
C PRO A 134 -3.49 9.76 -10.18
N PRO A 135 -4.67 10.41 -10.00
CA PRO A 135 -5.69 9.86 -9.12
C PRO A 135 -6.17 8.52 -9.68
N THR A 136 -6.37 7.56 -8.79
CA THR A 136 -6.98 6.27 -9.15
C THR A 136 -8.48 6.35 -9.04
N GLU A 137 -9.19 5.65 -9.92
CA GLU A 137 -10.63 5.50 -9.82
C GLU A 137 -10.98 4.19 -9.11
N ALA A 138 -11.99 4.25 -8.23
CA ALA A 138 -12.51 3.04 -7.62
C ALA A 138 -13.28 2.23 -8.67
N ILE A 139 -12.95 0.96 -8.80
CA ILE A 139 -13.69 0.04 -9.66
C ILE A 139 -14.51 -0.92 -8.81
N GLN A 140 -15.66 -1.33 -9.33
CA GLN A 140 -16.39 -2.44 -8.71
C GLN A 140 -15.58 -3.73 -8.81
N PRO A 141 -15.61 -4.60 -7.80
CA PRO A 141 -14.89 -5.86 -7.84
C PRO A 141 -15.31 -6.69 -9.06
N HIS A 142 -14.34 -7.36 -9.66
CA HIS A 142 -14.63 -8.30 -10.75
C HIS A 142 -15.13 -9.62 -10.16
N PRO A 143 -16.19 -10.23 -10.71
CA PRO A 143 -16.77 -11.44 -10.13
C PRO A 143 -15.79 -12.60 -9.94
N HIS A 144 -14.86 -12.80 -10.88
CA HIS A 144 -13.82 -13.82 -10.76
C HIS A 144 -12.77 -13.55 -9.68
N GLY A 145 -12.71 -12.32 -9.13
CA GLY A 145 -11.79 -11.93 -8.07
C GLY A 145 -12.38 -12.01 -6.68
N VAL A 146 -13.67 -12.29 -6.58
CA VAL A 146 -14.38 -12.34 -5.30
C VAL A 146 -14.43 -13.76 -4.78
N GLU A 147 -14.07 -13.96 -3.52
CA GLU A 147 -14.18 -15.24 -2.83
C GLU A 147 -15.61 -15.46 -2.30
N LEU A 148 -15.99 -16.73 -2.05
CA LEU A 148 -17.32 -17.11 -1.60
C LEU A 148 -17.79 -16.31 -0.36
N GLY A 149 -16.95 -16.16 0.65
CA GLY A 149 -17.29 -15.41 1.86
C GLY A 149 -17.54 -13.92 1.61
N VAL A 150 -16.78 -13.32 0.68
CA VAL A 150 -16.98 -11.94 0.26
C VAL A 150 -18.26 -11.79 -0.55
N LEU A 151 -18.56 -12.74 -1.46
CA LEU A 151 -19.82 -12.77 -2.21
C LEU A 151 -21.02 -12.81 -1.27
N MET A 152 -20.96 -13.67 -0.23
CA MET A 152 -22.00 -13.76 0.80
C MET A 152 -22.25 -12.41 1.48
N GLN A 153 -21.17 -11.71 1.83
CA GLN A 153 -21.27 -10.42 2.51
C GLN A 153 -21.83 -9.35 1.54
N MET A 154 -21.34 -9.31 0.31
CA MET A 154 -21.81 -8.37 -0.71
C MET A 154 -23.31 -8.52 -0.98
N LEU A 155 -23.83 -9.76 -1.10
CA LEU A 155 -25.25 -9.99 -1.29
C LEU A 155 -26.09 -9.55 -0.08
N LYS A 156 -25.58 -9.71 1.15
CA LYS A 156 -26.26 -9.23 2.37
C LYS A 156 -26.30 -7.71 2.45
N ASP A 157 -25.22 -7.05 2.01
CA ASP A 157 -25.06 -5.60 2.10
C ASP A 157 -25.65 -4.87 0.86
N SER A 158 -26.04 -5.63 -0.18
CA SER A 158 -26.58 -5.06 -1.41
C SER A 158 -27.85 -4.26 -1.19
N SER A 159 -27.89 -3.07 -1.75
CA SER A 159 -29.07 -2.21 -1.77
C SER A 159 -30.10 -2.60 -2.85
N SER A 160 -29.73 -3.54 -3.73
CA SER A 160 -30.58 -3.99 -4.82
C SER A 160 -31.77 -4.82 -4.31
N ARG A 161 -32.90 -4.67 -4.98
CA ARG A 161 -34.13 -5.46 -4.67
C ARG A 161 -34.11 -6.85 -5.28
N THR A 162 -33.26 -7.07 -6.27
CA THR A 162 -33.24 -8.33 -7.04
C THR A 162 -31.80 -8.85 -7.14
N LEU A 163 -31.66 -10.18 -7.19
CA LEU A 163 -30.34 -10.84 -7.34
C LEU A 163 -29.66 -10.40 -8.64
N LYS A 164 -30.41 -10.34 -9.73
CA LYS A 164 -29.90 -9.82 -11.01
C LYS A 164 -29.39 -8.39 -10.88
N GLY A 165 -30.14 -7.51 -10.22
CA GLY A 165 -29.77 -6.12 -10.00
C GLY A 165 -28.52 -6.00 -9.10
N ALA A 166 -28.37 -6.84 -8.08
CA ALA A 166 -27.17 -6.90 -7.25
C ALA A 166 -25.93 -7.26 -8.08
N LEU A 167 -26.04 -8.27 -8.94
CA LEU A 167 -24.95 -8.65 -9.85
C LEU A 167 -24.57 -7.53 -10.83
N GLU A 168 -25.55 -6.76 -11.32
CA GLU A 168 -25.29 -5.64 -12.23
C GLU A 168 -24.66 -4.42 -11.55
N GLN A 169 -25.08 -4.11 -10.32
CA GLN A 169 -24.70 -2.90 -9.62
C GLN A 169 -23.42 -3.07 -8.79
N ASP A 170 -23.22 -4.23 -8.18
CA ASP A 170 -22.16 -4.44 -7.19
C ASP A 170 -20.89 -5.02 -7.83
N PHE A 171 -20.93 -5.40 -9.13
CA PHE A 171 -19.79 -5.98 -9.84
C PHE A 171 -19.44 -5.25 -11.12
N SER A 172 -18.16 -5.20 -11.44
CA SER A 172 -17.68 -4.72 -12.74
C SER A 172 -17.93 -5.78 -13.84
N ARG A 173 -18.11 -5.31 -15.07
CA ARG A 173 -18.24 -6.15 -16.28
C ARG A 173 -19.44 -7.10 -16.29
N VAL A 174 -20.42 -6.89 -15.44
CA VAL A 174 -21.67 -7.64 -15.41
C VAL A 174 -22.78 -6.80 -16.01
N SER A 175 -23.10 -7.08 -17.26
CA SER A 175 -24.27 -6.48 -17.93
C SER A 175 -25.56 -7.22 -17.54
N SER A 176 -26.72 -6.64 -17.84
CA SER A 176 -28.05 -7.24 -17.59
C SER A 176 -28.20 -8.65 -18.21
N ARG A 177 -27.64 -8.86 -19.41
CA ARG A 177 -27.59 -10.17 -20.06
C ARG A 177 -26.72 -11.15 -19.29
N VAL A 178 -25.53 -10.73 -18.87
CA VAL A 178 -24.60 -11.58 -18.12
C VAL A 178 -25.15 -11.93 -16.74
N ALA A 179 -25.76 -10.97 -16.04
CA ALA A 179 -26.41 -11.24 -14.76
C ALA A 179 -27.56 -12.26 -14.88
N GLN A 180 -28.34 -12.16 -15.94
CA GLN A 180 -29.39 -13.14 -16.26
C GLN A 180 -28.78 -14.52 -16.51
N GLU A 181 -27.75 -14.64 -17.35
CA GLU A 181 -27.05 -15.89 -17.65
C GLU A 181 -26.46 -16.54 -16.38
N ILE A 182 -25.86 -15.76 -15.49
CA ILE A 182 -25.32 -16.25 -14.20
C ILE A 182 -26.44 -16.82 -13.34
N CYS A 183 -27.56 -16.11 -13.20
CA CYS A 183 -28.69 -16.60 -12.42
C CYS A 183 -29.29 -17.90 -13.00
N GLU A 184 -29.43 -18.01 -14.33
CA GLU A 184 -29.90 -19.20 -15.00
C GLU A 184 -28.99 -20.39 -14.81
N LYS A 185 -27.67 -20.20 -14.97
CA LYS A 185 -26.66 -21.26 -14.71
C LYS A 185 -26.68 -21.73 -13.25
N ALA A 186 -26.90 -20.82 -12.31
CA ALA A 186 -27.02 -21.15 -10.90
C ALA A 186 -28.37 -21.81 -10.52
N GLY A 187 -29.36 -21.84 -11.43
CA GLY A 187 -30.70 -22.30 -11.14
C GLY A 187 -31.47 -21.38 -10.20
N LEU A 188 -31.11 -20.10 -10.13
CA LEU A 188 -31.71 -19.14 -9.23
C LEU A 188 -32.64 -18.16 -9.92
N ASN A 189 -33.69 -17.73 -9.19
CA ASN A 189 -34.60 -16.73 -9.70
C ASN A 189 -33.94 -15.34 -9.76
N PRO A 190 -33.77 -14.71 -10.95
CA PRO A 190 -33.18 -13.39 -11.09
C PRO A 190 -33.86 -12.28 -10.27
N LYS A 191 -35.15 -12.48 -9.94
CA LYS A 191 -35.97 -11.56 -9.14
C LYS A 191 -35.90 -11.84 -7.63
N ALA A 192 -35.17 -12.87 -7.18
CA ALA A 192 -35.00 -13.18 -5.77
C ALA A 192 -34.35 -12.00 -5.03
N ASN A 193 -34.66 -11.83 -3.76
CA ASN A 193 -34.02 -10.82 -2.93
C ASN A 193 -32.59 -11.29 -2.58
N PRO A 194 -31.52 -10.54 -2.90
CA PRO A 194 -30.14 -10.95 -2.66
C PRO A 194 -29.85 -11.22 -1.18
N THR A 195 -30.48 -10.49 -0.25
CA THR A 195 -30.26 -10.65 1.19
C THR A 195 -30.88 -11.93 1.77
N ARG A 196 -31.72 -12.63 0.99
CA ARG A 196 -32.43 -13.85 1.43
C ARG A 196 -31.96 -15.11 0.71
N VAL A 197 -30.95 -15.03 -0.13
CA VAL A 197 -30.38 -16.20 -0.83
C VAL A 197 -29.71 -17.12 0.21
N ALA A 198 -30.06 -18.41 0.19
CA ALA A 198 -29.51 -19.39 1.11
C ALA A 198 -28.04 -19.72 0.81
N HIS A 199 -27.31 -20.23 1.78
CA HIS A 199 -25.87 -20.54 1.64
C HIS A 199 -25.59 -21.46 0.44
N GLN A 200 -26.33 -22.54 0.28
CA GLN A 200 -26.17 -23.47 -0.85
C GLN A 200 -26.47 -22.81 -2.21
N GLU A 201 -27.42 -21.89 -2.23
CA GLU A 201 -27.73 -21.11 -3.44
C GLU A 201 -26.59 -20.15 -3.78
N ILE A 202 -25.91 -19.56 -2.77
CA ILE A 202 -24.75 -18.70 -2.98
C ILE A 202 -23.56 -19.52 -3.48
N GLU A 203 -23.36 -20.75 -3.02
CA GLU A 203 -22.33 -21.65 -3.57
C GLU A 203 -22.61 -21.97 -5.05
N ALA A 204 -23.85 -22.26 -5.41
CA ALA A 204 -24.24 -22.47 -6.81
C ALA A 204 -24.01 -21.22 -7.65
N LEU A 205 -24.36 -20.05 -7.12
CA LEU A 205 -24.11 -18.75 -7.75
C LEU A 205 -22.63 -18.50 -7.97
N PHE A 206 -21.80 -18.75 -6.95
CA PHE A 206 -20.36 -18.60 -7.03
C PHE A 206 -19.75 -19.50 -8.14
N LYS A 207 -20.17 -20.75 -8.21
CA LYS A 207 -19.76 -21.68 -9.26
C LYS A 207 -20.18 -21.17 -10.65
N ALA A 208 -21.42 -20.74 -10.79
CA ALA A 208 -21.92 -20.19 -12.05
C ALA A 208 -21.14 -18.92 -12.49
N ILE A 209 -20.74 -18.06 -11.54
CA ILE A 209 -19.87 -16.91 -11.80
C ILE A 209 -18.53 -17.37 -12.36
N GLN A 210 -17.87 -18.34 -11.73
CA GLN A 210 -16.54 -18.83 -12.16
C GLN A 210 -16.60 -19.50 -13.56
N GLU A 211 -17.72 -20.10 -13.92
CA GLU A 211 -17.95 -20.76 -15.22
C GLU A 211 -18.43 -19.79 -16.32
N THR A 212 -18.78 -18.56 -15.97
CA THR A 212 -19.27 -17.58 -16.94
C THR A 212 -18.10 -16.76 -17.50
N LYS A 213 -18.04 -16.67 -18.84
CA LYS A 213 -17.02 -15.88 -19.53
C LYS A 213 -17.32 -14.39 -19.36
N LEU A 214 -16.43 -13.70 -18.69
CA LEU A 214 -16.52 -12.25 -18.47
C LEU A 214 -15.40 -11.51 -19.22
N MET A 215 -15.63 -10.23 -19.54
CA MET A 215 -14.59 -9.34 -20.06
C MET A 215 -13.58 -9.05 -18.93
N ARG A 216 -12.33 -8.76 -19.29
CA ARG A 216 -11.31 -8.33 -18.30
C ARG A 216 -11.78 -7.11 -17.49
N PRO A 217 -11.42 -7.00 -16.20
CA PRO A 217 -11.77 -5.84 -15.37
C PRO A 217 -11.22 -4.54 -15.97
N PRO A 218 -11.78 -3.38 -15.61
CA PRO A 218 -11.16 -2.10 -15.91
C PRO A 218 -9.83 -1.94 -15.17
N THR A 219 -8.93 -1.11 -15.68
CA THR A 219 -7.58 -0.89 -15.11
C THR A 219 -7.41 0.50 -14.52
N ASP A 220 -8.48 1.28 -14.44
CA ASP A 220 -8.51 2.68 -13.98
C ASP A 220 -8.14 2.83 -12.49
N CYS A 221 -8.16 1.72 -11.76
CA CYS A 221 -7.68 1.64 -10.37
C CYS A 221 -6.15 1.56 -10.27
N LEU A 222 -5.42 1.35 -11.36
CA LEU A 222 -3.96 1.26 -11.35
C LEU A 222 -3.31 2.64 -11.49
N ALA A 223 -2.32 2.91 -10.65
CA ALA A 223 -1.49 4.12 -10.73
C ALA A 223 -0.02 3.73 -10.71
N PRO A 224 0.55 3.31 -11.86
CA PRO A 224 1.96 2.98 -11.95
C PRO A 224 2.83 4.19 -11.58
N ILE A 225 4.05 3.93 -11.14
CA ILE A 225 5.06 4.96 -10.87
C ILE A 225 5.49 5.59 -12.21
N GLY A 226 5.72 4.75 -13.20
CA GLY A 226 6.22 5.13 -14.51
C GLY A 226 7.74 5.17 -14.59
N GLU A 227 8.28 4.83 -15.75
CA GLU A 227 9.72 4.68 -15.99
C GLU A 227 10.54 5.90 -15.60
N GLU A 228 10.09 7.11 -16.02
CA GLU A 228 10.79 8.35 -15.70
C GLU A 228 10.88 8.61 -14.19
N GLN A 229 9.81 8.36 -13.45
CA GLN A 229 9.76 8.59 -12.01
C GLN A 229 10.57 7.54 -11.25
N ILE A 230 10.57 6.28 -11.71
CA ILE A 230 11.41 5.22 -11.15
C ILE A 230 12.88 5.59 -11.33
N LEU A 231 13.29 6.01 -12.54
CA LEU A 231 14.65 6.46 -12.80
C LEU A 231 15.04 7.65 -11.95
N ALA A 232 14.14 8.63 -11.77
CA ALA A 232 14.39 9.79 -10.92
C ALA A 232 14.61 9.41 -9.44
N GLY A 233 13.80 8.49 -8.93
CA GLY A 233 13.93 7.96 -7.57
C GLY A 233 15.23 7.18 -7.36
N LEU A 234 15.57 6.29 -8.28
CA LEU A 234 16.81 5.51 -8.23
C LEU A 234 18.05 6.39 -8.29
N LYS A 235 18.15 7.29 -9.28
CA LYS A 235 19.29 8.19 -9.45
C LYS A 235 19.54 9.08 -8.24
N LYS A 236 18.49 9.43 -7.53
CA LYS A 236 18.60 10.26 -6.34
C LYS A 236 19.13 9.51 -5.13
N GLU A 237 18.68 8.27 -4.91
CA GLU A 237 18.97 7.54 -3.67
C GLU A 237 20.14 6.55 -3.81
N TYR A 238 20.45 6.12 -5.03
CA TYR A 238 21.50 5.13 -5.29
C TYR A 238 22.41 5.61 -6.41
N PRO A 239 23.62 6.13 -6.09
CA PRO A 239 24.62 6.44 -7.10
C PRO A 239 25.00 5.17 -7.88
N ALA A 240 24.95 5.22 -9.20
CA ALA A 240 25.27 4.11 -10.09
C ALA A 240 25.72 4.59 -11.45
N ASP A 241 26.39 3.73 -12.22
CA ASP A 241 26.87 4.04 -13.58
C ASP A 241 25.79 3.87 -14.64
N PHE A 242 24.85 2.98 -14.37
CA PHE A 242 23.77 2.66 -15.32
C PHE A 242 22.42 2.53 -14.60
N TYR A 243 21.38 3.02 -15.27
CA TYR A 243 20.00 2.93 -14.82
C TYR A 243 19.09 2.52 -15.96
N ALA A 244 18.14 1.66 -15.65
CA ALA A 244 17.05 1.32 -16.56
C ALA A 244 15.75 1.16 -15.78
N ALA A 245 14.62 1.41 -16.43
CA ALA A 245 13.31 1.13 -15.88
C ALA A 245 12.37 0.64 -16.97
N VAL A 246 11.40 -0.15 -16.62
CA VAL A 246 10.33 -0.62 -17.50
C VAL A 246 9.02 -0.70 -16.74
N THR A 247 7.95 -0.23 -17.37
CA THR A 247 6.56 -0.40 -16.92
C THR A 247 5.85 -1.32 -17.90
N ARG A 248 5.43 -2.51 -17.45
CA ARG A 248 4.73 -3.49 -18.29
C ARG A 248 3.28 -3.06 -18.49
N ALA A 249 2.65 -3.59 -19.54
CA ALA A 249 1.21 -3.43 -19.72
C ALA A 249 0.44 -4.08 -18.54
N PRO A 250 -0.75 -3.54 -18.17
CA PRO A 250 -1.58 -4.14 -17.13
C PRO A 250 -1.96 -5.59 -17.45
N GLU A 251 -1.92 -6.42 -16.44
CA GLU A 251 -2.34 -7.82 -16.47
C GLU A 251 -3.45 -8.08 -15.44
N VAL A 252 -4.06 -9.27 -15.51
CA VAL A 252 -5.16 -9.65 -14.62
C VAL A 252 -4.92 -11.04 -14.07
N TYR A 253 -4.98 -11.17 -12.76
CA TYR A 253 -4.94 -12.44 -12.07
C TYR A 253 -6.18 -12.60 -11.18
N ARG A 254 -6.95 -13.66 -11.44
CA ARG A 254 -8.20 -13.95 -10.71
C ARG A 254 -9.11 -12.72 -10.60
N GLY A 255 -9.33 -12.02 -11.72
CA GLY A 255 -10.18 -10.84 -11.78
C GLY A 255 -9.59 -9.56 -11.16
N ASN A 256 -8.41 -9.61 -10.55
CA ASN A 256 -7.73 -8.44 -10.00
C ASN A 256 -6.72 -7.89 -11.02
N PRO A 257 -6.86 -6.65 -11.46
CA PRO A 257 -5.88 -6.03 -12.33
C PRO A 257 -4.61 -5.69 -11.53
N PHE A 258 -3.46 -5.88 -12.15
CA PHE A 258 -2.17 -5.50 -11.60
C PHE A 258 -1.22 -5.05 -12.70
N GLN A 259 -0.15 -4.37 -12.31
CA GLN A 259 0.88 -3.89 -13.23
C GLN A 259 2.25 -4.07 -12.59
N VAL A 260 3.21 -4.57 -13.36
CA VAL A 260 4.58 -4.80 -12.90
C VAL A 260 5.49 -3.70 -13.45
N GLU A 261 6.29 -3.15 -12.56
CA GLU A 261 7.32 -2.17 -12.88
C GLU A 261 8.66 -2.65 -12.31
N VAL A 262 9.72 -2.43 -13.06
CA VAL A 262 11.07 -2.81 -12.65
C VAL A 262 12.00 -1.64 -12.89
N GLY A 263 12.83 -1.32 -11.89
CA GLY A 263 13.94 -0.39 -12.00
C GLY A 263 15.25 -1.10 -11.67
N VAL A 264 16.31 -0.80 -12.42
CA VAL A 264 17.65 -1.35 -12.23
C VAL A 264 18.63 -0.20 -12.08
N ALA A 265 19.50 -0.29 -11.07
CA ALA A 265 20.67 0.55 -10.91
C ALA A 265 21.89 -0.36 -10.85
N TYR A 266 22.89 -0.13 -11.69
CA TYR A 266 24.13 -0.90 -11.74
C TYR A 266 25.31 0.00 -11.40
N ALA A 267 26.08 -0.38 -10.38
CA ALA A 267 27.32 0.28 -10.01
C ALA A 267 28.48 -0.71 -10.14
N LYS A 268 29.66 -0.24 -10.51
CA LYS A 268 30.85 -1.07 -10.55
C LYS A 268 31.22 -1.55 -9.14
N PRO A 269 31.73 -2.79 -9.00
CA PRO A 269 32.21 -3.29 -7.73
C PRO A 269 33.26 -2.34 -7.10
N GLY A 270 33.07 -1.98 -5.83
CA GLY A 270 34.01 -1.11 -5.08
C GLY A 270 33.61 0.38 -5.01
N GLU A 271 32.68 0.86 -5.84
CA GLU A 271 32.25 2.28 -5.81
C GLU A 271 31.05 2.53 -4.86
N ASN A 272 30.33 1.48 -4.46
CA ASN A 272 29.23 1.57 -3.49
C ASN A 272 29.46 0.67 -2.28
N ALA A 273 29.95 1.25 -1.21
CA ALA A 273 30.11 0.56 0.08
C ALA A 273 28.77 0.15 0.74
N GLU A 274 27.63 0.65 0.24
CA GLU A 274 26.29 0.31 0.73
C GLU A 274 25.76 -1.03 0.18
N LEU A 275 26.26 -1.48 -0.98
CA LEU A 275 26.11 -2.83 -1.47
C LEU A 275 27.28 -3.63 -0.88
N GLY A 276 27.04 -4.29 0.25
CA GLY A 276 28.09 -5.11 0.90
C GLY A 276 28.77 -6.02 -0.12
N ALA A 277 30.08 -6.22 0.01
CA ALA A 277 30.90 -7.04 -0.89
C ALA A 277 30.43 -8.50 -1.03
N GLU A 278 29.52 -8.94 -0.18
CA GLU A 278 28.99 -10.31 -0.11
C GLU A 278 27.67 -10.51 -0.87
N GLU A 279 27.01 -9.42 -1.32
CA GLU A 279 25.75 -9.53 -2.06
C GLU A 279 25.84 -8.80 -3.41
N PRO A 280 26.02 -9.58 -4.50
CA PRO A 280 26.17 -9.01 -5.84
C PRO A 280 24.90 -8.34 -6.35
N VAL A 281 23.72 -8.69 -5.83
CA VAL A 281 22.44 -8.10 -6.20
C VAL A 281 21.55 -7.87 -4.98
N ARG A 282 21.00 -6.67 -4.88
CA ARG A 282 20.01 -6.33 -3.87
C ARG A 282 18.63 -6.15 -4.50
N VAL A 283 17.67 -6.98 -4.11
CA VAL A 283 16.28 -6.88 -4.56
C VAL A 283 15.45 -6.07 -3.57
N MET A 284 14.98 -4.90 -3.99
CA MET A 284 13.96 -4.12 -3.28
C MET A 284 12.59 -4.47 -3.85
N ARG A 285 11.64 -4.79 -2.98
CA ARG A 285 10.31 -5.24 -3.36
C ARG A 285 9.27 -4.26 -2.86
N PHE A 286 8.31 -3.97 -3.71
CA PHE A 286 7.25 -3.01 -3.41
C PHE A 286 5.89 -3.59 -3.80
N ALA A 287 4.86 -3.27 -3.02
CA ALA A 287 3.48 -3.45 -3.40
C ALA A 287 2.73 -2.14 -3.16
N ASN A 288 2.03 -1.65 -4.17
CA ASN A 288 1.31 -0.36 -4.09
C ASN A 288 2.21 0.78 -3.57
N ARG A 289 3.45 0.86 -4.05
CA ARG A 289 4.49 1.85 -3.65
C ARG A 289 4.99 1.71 -2.20
N ALA A 290 4.56 0.68 -1.47
CA ALA A 290 5.04 0.40 -0.12
C ALA A 290 6.15 -0.66 -0.15
N PRO A 291 7.28 -0.44 0.54
CA PRO A 291 8.36 -1.42 0.63
C PRO A 291 7.91 -2.70 1.35
N LEU A 292 8.37 -3.83 0.83
CA LEU A 292 8.18 -5.15 1.44
C LEU A 292 9.52 -5.64 2.00
N LEU A 293 9.75 -5.40 3.29
CA LEU A 293 11.00 -5.73 3.97
C LEU A 293 11.05 -7.18 4.50
N TYR A 294 10.30 -8.10 3.90
CA TYR A 294 10.33 -9.52 4.30
C TYR A 294 11.49 -10.27 3.62
N MET A 295 11.84 -11.42 4.16
CA MET A 295 12.87 -12.29 3.57
C MET A 295 12.46 -12.81 2.20
N GLY A 296 13.45 -12.95 1.28
CA GLY A 296 13.22 -13.28 -0.12
C GLY A 296 12.85 -14.72 -0.42
N GLY A 297 12.92 -15.63 0.55
CA GLY A 297 12.59 -17.05 0.35
C GLY A 297 11.13 -17.22 -0.12
N ALA A 298 10.91 -18.04 -1.15
CA ALA A 298 9.62 -18.29 -1.80
C ALA A 298 8.94 -17.01 -2.35
N CYS A 299 9.72 -16.03 -2.80
CA CYS A 299 9.23 -14.80 -3.42
C CYS A 299 9.36 -14.85 -4.93
N ALA A 300 8.25 -14.79 -5.66
CA ALA A 300 8.24 -14.85 -7.13
C ALA A 300 9.11 -13.78 -7.80
N MET A 301 9.26 -12.58 -7.20
CA MET A 301 10.15 -11.54 -7.72
C MET A 301 11.63 -11.93 -7.56
N THR A 302 11.98 -12.54 -6.42
CA THR A 302 13.35 -13.03 -6.17
C THR A 302 13.65 -14.22 -7.10
N GLU A 303 12.77 -15.18 -7.22
CA GLU A 303 12.90 -16.32 -8.14
C GLU A 303 13.06 -15.88 -9.60
N ALA A 304 12.27 -14.91 -10.03
CA ALA A 304 12.37 -14.34 -11.39
C ALA A 304 13.74 -13.68 -11.63
N MET A 305 14.29 -12.98 -10.65
CA MET A 305 15.60 -12.34 -10.72
C MET A 305 16.72 -13.40 -10.74
N GLU A 306 16.66 -14.40 -9.88
CA GLU A 306 17.62 -15.52 -9.85
C GLU A 306 17.59 -16.36 -11.13
N GLY A 307 16.43 -16.46 -11.78
CA GLY A 307 16.24 -17.17 -13.05
C GLY A 307 16.85 -16.46 -14.28
N VAL A 308 17.28 -15.22 -14.16
CA VAL A 308 17.90 -14.47 -15.27
C VAL A 308 19.32 -14.97 -15.50
N ASN A 309 19.68 -15.23 -16.78
CA ASN A 309 21.07 -15.50 -17.15
C ASN A 309 21.90 -14.20 -17.20
N TRP A 310 22.34 -13.72 -16.04
CA TRP A 310 23.11 -12.49 -15.90
C TRP A 310 24.42 -12.49 -16.66
N LYS A 311 25.04 -13.67 -16.85
CA LYS A 311 26.29 -13.83 -17.62
C LYS A 311 26.11 -13.43 -19.10
N ALA A 312 24.92 -13.63 -19.67
CA ALA A 312 24.62 -13.20 -21.04
C ALA A 312 24.67 -11.66 -21.22
N TYR A 313 24.57 -10.93 -20.09
CA TYR A 313 24.68 -9.47 -20.04
C TYR A 313 26.03 -8.98 -19.54
N GLY A 314 27.03 -9.87 -19.39
CA GLY A 314 28.36 -9.52 -18.90
C GLY A 314 28.42 -9.29 -17.39
N LEU A 315 27.39 -9.66 -16.64
CA LEU A 315 27.28 -9.52 -15.19
C LEU A 315 27.58 -10.85 -14.50
N GLN A 316 28.01 -10.78 -13.22
CA GLN A 316 28.15 -11.99 -12.40
C GLN A 316 26.76 -12.53 -12.03
N GLN A 317 26.67 -13.85 -11.84
CA GLN A 317 25.45 -14.46 -11.33
C GLN A 317 25.29 -14.01 -9.85
N PRO A 318 24.08 -13.60 -9.43
CA PRO A 318 23.80 -13.27 -8.05
C PRO A 318 24.01 -14.41 -7.09
#